data_f628d816f6106538d3c64985a55d9db9
#
_entry.id   f628d816f6106538d3c64985a55d9db9
#
_cell.length_a   1.000
_cell.length_b   1.000
_cell.length_c   1.000
_cell.angle_alpha   90.00
_cell.angle_beta   90.00
_cell.angle_gamma   90.00
#
_symmetry.space_group_name_H-M   'P 1'
#
loop_
_entity.id
_entity.type
_entity.pdbx_description
1 polymer ?
#
loop_
_entity_poly.entity_id
_entity_poly.type
_entity_poly.pdbx_seq_one_letter_code
_entity_poly.pdbx_strand_id
1 'polypeptide(L)'
;MKKKHFILTFVCVLFFSAYSYAQEYGKGLNIDHEEYDKIPKKAVLLSRDYSVLPASASVKMYCPTPRSQGPYGTCVPWSIVWGIRTILEAKAKGMTDPVEIAKEGFAPHFIYLHIKSKNDNNCRGGSNIIDAFTTLQNKGVPKLTDYLDECPQQKPDESIYEKALKYKIKGFATLFSRDETKSFKLNVVKKALAEGNPIMSGMFCVPSFNSPKGVWQPTELPKSATSGHGICVVGYDDNKYGGAFEIMNSWGNKWGNEGFIWVSYDTFIDFMHCAIEAIEVPTNLPNNVNDLAGSFKLETSNNAEMSANFVKKVGNVGVYQTKQPYFSGTRFRMYITNEQPAFVYALGSDLATQKVNVIFPFNENTSPALNYKGNSIALPSEKHFVRMDNTIGKDYMC
;
A
#
# COMPACT_ATOMS: atom_id res chain seq x y z
N MET A 1 -82.57 -41.80 -14.64
CA MET A 1 -81.56 -40.81 -15.15
C MET A 1 -80.73 -40.32 -13.98
N LYS A 2 -79.48 -40.75 -13.86
CA LYS A 2 -78.56 -40.34 -12.79
C LYS A 2 -77.69 -39.20 -13.36
N LYS A 3 -77.80 -37.97 -12.80
CA LYS A 3 -76.98 -36.80 -13.14
C LYS A 3 -75.60 -37.00 -12.47
N LYS A 4 -74.56 -37.03 -13.27
CA LYS A 4 -73.14 -36.95 -12.77
C LYS A 4 -72.77 -35.48 -12.65
N HIS A 5 -72.34 -35.06 -11.46
CA HIS A 5 -71.71 -33.70 -11.22
C HIS A 5 -70.22 -33.84 -11.48
N PHE A 6 -69.69 -32.96 -12.34
CA PHE A 6 -68.30 -32.88 -12.68
C PHE A 6 -67.75 -31.70 -11.80
N ILE A 7 -66.86 -32.00 -10.85
CA ILE A 7 -66.19 -30.97 -10.03
C ILE A 7 -64.90 -30.64 -10.78
N LEU A 8 -64.80 -29.44 -11.33
CA LEU A 8 -63.60 -28.89 -11.95
C LEU A 8 -62.76 -28.25 -10.87
N THR A 9 -61.67 -28.90 -10.40
CA THR A 9 -60.73 -28.37 -9.45
C THR A 9 -59.74 -27.44 -10.19
N PHE A 10 -59.85 -26.14 -9.96
CA PHE A 10 -58.94 -25.13 -10.52
C PHE A 10 -57.69 -25.09 -9.62
N VAL A 11 -56.56 -25.67 -10.09
CA VAL A 11 -55.26 -25.54 -9.40
C VAL A 11 -54.64 -24.20 -9.81
N CYS A 12 -54.71 -23.20 -8.92
CA CYS A 12 -53.99 -21.94 -9.08
C CYS A 12 -52.52 -22.20 -8.79
N VAL A 13 -51.70 -22.31 -9.82
CA VAL A 13 -50.23 -22.31 -9.67
C VAL A 13 -49.77 -20.84 -9.53
N LEU A 14 -49.51 -20.45 -8.30
CA LEU A 14 -48.83 -19.16 -7.97
C LEU A 14 -47.40 -19.27 -8.41
N PHE A 15 -47.04 -18.69 -9.55
CA PHE A 15 -45.64 -18.41 -9.90
C PHE A 15 -45.14 -17.32 -9.00
N PHE A 16 -44.40 -17.65 -7.91
CA PHE A 16 -43.53 -16.73 -7.23
C PHE A 16 -42.35 -16.46 -8.15
N SER A 17 -42.39 -15.38 -8.91
CA SER A 17 -41.19 -14.81 -9.51
C SER A 17 -40.33 -14.30 -8.39
N ALA A 18 -39.33 -15.11 -7.99
CA ALA A 18 -38.24 -14.61 -7.15
C ALA A 18 -37.48 -13.57 -7.98
N TYR A 19 -37.81 -12.30 -7.80
CA TYR A 19 -36.94 -11.23 -8.25
C TYR A 19 -35.64 -11.37 -7.46
N SER A 20 -34.63 -12.01 -8.05
CA SER A 20 -33.26 -11.86 -7.60
C SER A 20 -32.88 -10.42 -7.80
N TYR A 21 -33.00 -9.60 -6.76
CA TYR A 21 -32.33 -8.33 -6.74
C TYR A 21 -30.84 -8.65 -6.82
N ALA A 22 -30.24 -8.38 -7.97
CA ALA A 22 -28.77 -8.43 -8.08
C ALA A 22 -28.22 -7.45 -7.02
N GLN A 23 -27.41 -7.98 -6.11
CA GLN A 23 -26.81 -7.16 -5.06
C GLN A 23 -25.97 -6.07 -5.74
N GLU A 24 -26.37 -4.81 -5.58
CA GLU A 24 -25.62 -3.66 -6.08
C GLU A 24 -24.40 -3.46 -5.19
N TYR A 25 -23.23 -3.72 -5.73
CA TYR A 25 -21.97 -3.47 -5.04
C TYR A 25 -21.52 -2.02 -5.25
N GLY A 26 -21.23 -1.34 -4.15
CA GLY A 26 -20.70 0.02 -4.19
C GLY A 26 -19.32 0.07 -4.82
N LYS A 27 -19.12 1.05 -5.71
CA LYS A 27 -17.85 1.40 -6.35
C LYS A 27 -17.69 2.90 -6.18
N GLY A 28 -16.46 3.41 -6.17
CA GLY A 28 -16.31 4.83 -5.86
C GLY A 28 -14.87 5.31 -5.87
N LEU A 29 -14.02 4.65 -6.65
CA LEU A 29 -12.69 5.16 -6.87
C LEU A 29 -12.72 6.23 -7.97
N ASN A 30 -12.43 7.46 -7.59
CA ASN A 30 -12.16 8.55 -8.51
C ASN A 30 -10.66 8.56 -8.83
N ILE A 31 -10.32 8.25 -10.08
CA ILE A 31 -8.94 8.15 -10.55
C ILE A 31 -8.47 9.53 -10.97
N ASP A 32 -7.47 10.05 -10.29
CA ASP A 32 -6.72 11.23 -10.70
C ASP A 32 -5.26 10.81 -10.94
N HIS A 33 -4.91 10.76 -12.21
CA HIS A 33 -3.58 10.31 -12.61
C HIS A 33 -2.48 11.35 -12.34
N GLU A 34 -2.80 12.63 -12.43
CA GLU A 34 -1.83 13.69 -12.18
C GLU A 34 -1.49 13.77 -10.68
N GLU A 35 -2.49 13.63 -9.83
CA GLU A 35 -2.27 13.56 -8.40
C GLU A 35 -1.52 12.29 -7.99
N TYR A 36 -1.81 11.13 -8.60
CA TYR A 36 -1.07 9.90 -8.34
C TYR A 36 0.44 10.04 -8.63
N ASP A 37 0.78 10.70 -9.73
CA ASP A 37 2.18 10.89 -10.14
C ASP A 37 2.95 11.85 -9.21
N LYS A 38 2.27 12.61 -8.34
CA LYS A 38 2.87 13.46 -7.29
C LYS A 38 3.17 12.72 -5.99
N ILE A 39 2.63 11.52 -5.78
CA ILE A 39 2.90 10.74 -4.57
C ILE A 39 4.38 10.32 -4.58
N PRO A 40 5.14 10.53 -3.48
CA PRO A 40 6.51 10.05 -3.41
C PRO A 40 6.60 8.55 -3.67
N LYS A 41 7.49 8.14 -4.57
CA LYS A 41 7.72 6.75 -4.90
C LYS A 41 8.67 6.11 -3.90
N LYS A 42 8.33 4.92 -3.43
CA LYS A 42 9.18 4.10 -2.59
C LYS A 42 10.51 3.82 -3.29
N ALA A 43 11.62 4.05 -2.59
CA ALA A 43 12.91 3.59 -3.03
C ALA A 43 12.98 2.07 -2.88
N VAL A 44 13.39 1.37 -3.94
CA VAL A 44 13.51 -0.09 -3.95
C VAL A 44 14.84 -0.51 -4.56
N LEU A 45 15.33 -1.66 -4.12
CA LEU A 45 16.50 -2.32 -4.69
C LEU A 45 16.04 -3.69 -5.21
N LEU A 46 16.07 -3.85 -6.55
CA LEU A 46 15.59 -5.05 -7.25
C LEU A 46 16.68 -5.76 -8.03
N SER A 47 17.93 -5.26 -7.97
CA SER A 47 19.06 -5.86 -8.66
C SER A 47 19.87 -6.77 -7.75
N ARG A 48 20.66 -7.68 -8.35
CA ARG A 48 21.57 -8.62 -7.67
C ARG A 48 20.83 -9.51 -6.67
N ASP A 49 21.46 -9.78 -5.52
CA ASP A 49 20.92 -10.64 -4.46
C ASP A 49 19.65 -10.11 -3.82
N TYR A 50 19.36 -8.81 -3.99
CA TYR A 50 18.15 -8.16 -3.49
C TYR A 50 16.90 -8.41 -4.36
N SER A 51 17.07 -9.03 -5.54
CA SER A 51 15.97 -9.43 -6.43
C SER A 51 15.34 -10.78 -6.04
N VAL A 52 15.98 -11.55 -5.16
CA VAL A 52 15.49 -12.85 -4.75
C VAL A 52 14.32 -12.67 -3.78
N LEU A 53 13.12 -12.96 -4.24
CA LEU A 53 11.91 -12.93 -3.44
C LEU A 53 11.48 -14.36 -3.10
N PRO A 54 10.82 -14.58 -1.95
CA PRO A 54 10.21 -15.89 -1.66
C PRO A 54 9.14 -16.22 -2.72
N ALA A 55 8.92 -17.50 -2.97
CA ALA A 55 7.89 -17.94 -3.93
C ALA A 55 6.47 -17.53 -3.53
N SER A 56 6.25 -17.23 -2.24
CA SER A 56 4.98 -16.72 -1.74
C SER A 56 5.19 -15.85 -0.50
N ALA A 57 4.30 -14.88 -0.30
CA ALA A 57 4.21 -14.10 0.93
C ALA A 57 2.76 -13.65 1.15
N SER A 58 2.35 -13.55 2.42
CA SER A 58 0.99 -13.15 2.76
C SER A 58 0.91 -12.49 4.12
N VAL A 59 0.10 -11.43 4.21
CA VAL A 59 -0.34 -10.81 5.44
C VAL A 59 -1.78 -11.20 5.82
N LYS A 60 -2.36 -12.17 5.11
CA LYS A 60 -3.76 -12.61 5.30
C LYS A 60 -4.07 -13.01 6.74
N MET A 61 -3.10 -13.58 7.46
CA MET A 61 -3.28 -13.94 8.86
C MET A 61 -3.58 -12.75 9.78
N TYR A 62 -3.30 -11.52 9.32
CA TYR A 62 -3.61 -10.29 10.05
C TYR A 62 -4.85 -9.58 9.50
N CYS A 63 -5.55 -10.17 8.53
CA CYS A 63 -6.75 -9.57 7.96
C CYS A 63 -7.93 -9.69 8.94
N PRO A 64 -8.75 -8.62 9.08
CA PRO A 64 -10.04 -8.73 9.73
C PRO A 64 -11.00 -9.59 8.89
N THR A 65 -12.06 -10.11 9.48
CA THR A 65 -13.19 -10.69 8.74
C THR A 65 -13.68 -9.65 7.72
N PRO A 66 -13.73 -9.97 6.40
CA PRO A 66 -14.18 -9.04 5.36
C PRO A 66 -15.61 -8.57 5.60
N ARG A 67 -15.83 -7.25 5.56
CA ARG A 67 -17.14 -6.62 5.74
C ARG A 67 -17.62 -5.99 4.44
N SER A 68 -18.92 -5.70 4.37
CA SER A 68 -19.51 -5.02 3.23
C SER A 68 -19.54 -3.51 3.45
N GLN A 69 -19.07 -2.76 2.44
CA GLN A 69 -19.26 -1.30 2.37
C GLN A 69 -20.71 -0.90 2.02
N GLY A 70 -21.59 -1.88 1.74
CA GLY A 70 -22.94 -1.61 1.26
C GLY A 70 -22.95 -1.03 -0.17
N PRO A 71 -24.02 -0.29 -0.53
CA PRO A 71 -24.18 0.30 -1.86
C PRO A 71 -23.42 1.63 -2.04
N TYR A 72 -22.59 2.01 -1.08
CA TYR A 72 -21.91 3.30 -1.02
C TYR A 72 -20.63 3.33 -1.87
N GLY A 73 -20.25 4.52 -2.33
CA GLY A 73 -19.01 4.78 -3.08
C GLY A 73 -17.76 4.88 -2.19
N THR A 74 -17.66 4.06 -1.15
CA THR A 74 -16.66 4.18 -0.07
C THR A 74 -15.53 3.16 -0.15
N CYS A 75 -15.32 2.51 -1.31
CA CYS A 75 -14.32 1.43 -1.48
C CYS A 75 -12.88 1.88 -1.16
N VAL A 76 -12.51 3.14 -1.45
CA VAL A 76 -11.18 3.67 -1.16
C VAL A 76 -10.93 3.72 0.36
N PRO A 77 -11.75 4.37 1.19
CA PRO A 77 -11.61 4.30 2.63
C PRO A 77 -11.67 2.87 3.19
N TRP A 78 -12.52 1.99 2.64
CA TRP A 78 -12.58 0.60 3.09
C TRP A 78 -11.28 -0.15 2.83
N SER A 79 -10.69 0.01 1.67
CA SER A 79 -9.40 -0.60 1.32
C SER A 79 -8.27 -0.09 2.23
N ILE A 80 -8.23 1.22 2.49
CA ILE A 80 -7.17 1.85 3.28
C ILE A 80 -7.37 1.61 4.78
N VAL A 81 -8.59 1.74 5.29
CA VAL A 81 -8.89 1.73 6.73
C VAL A 81 -9.18 0.33 7.23
N TRP A 82 -10.22 -0.34 6.68
CA TRP A 82 -10.57 -1.72 7.05
C TRP A 82 -9.51 -2.72 6.57
N GLY A 83 -8.92 -2.47 5.40
CA GLY A 83 -7.78 -3.22 4.90
C GLY A 83 -6.48 -2.80 5.60
N ILE A 84 -5.75 -1.84 5.02
CA ILE A 84 -4.36 -1.56 5.41
C ILE A 84 -4.21 -1.20 6.89
N ARG A 85 -4.94 -0.20 7.39
CA ARG A 85 -4.72 0.29 8.77
C ARG A 85 -5.05 -0.78 9.81
N THR A 86 -6.12 -1.57 9.58
CA THR A 86 -6.48 -2.66 10.51
C THR A 86 -5.46 -3.80 10.47
N ILE A 87 -4.97 -4.19 9.28
CA ILE A 87 -3.93 -5.22 9.13
C ILE A 87 -2.63 -4.80 9.84
N LEU A 88 -2.20 -3.55 9.66
CA LEU A 88 -1.00 -3.03 10.30
C LEU A 88 -1.12 -3.01 11.84
N GLU A 89 -2.29 -2.64 12.37
CA GLU A 89 -2.57 -2.70 13.80
C GLU A 89 -2.54 -4.13 14.34
N ALA A 90 -3.19 -5.06 13.64
CA ALA A 90 -3.22 -6.47 14.00
C ALA A 90 -1.80 -7.06 14.01
N LYS A 91 -1.01 -6.75 12.98
CA LYS A 91 0.40 -7.16 12.87
C LYS A 91 1.23 -6.60 14.03
N ALA A 92 1.09 -5.32 14.36
CA ALA A 92 1.81 -4.69 15.46
C ALA A 92 1.46 -5.29 16.83
N LYS A 93 0.22 -5.77 16.99
CA LYS A 93 -0.27 -6.43 18.22
C LYS A 93 -0.09 -7.95 18.21
N GLY A 94 0.37 -8.56 17.11
CA GLY A 94 0.50 -10.01 16.95
C GLY A 94 -0.86 -10.75 16.93
N MET A 95 -1.95 -10.07 16.54
CA MET A 95 -3.30 -10.65 16.48
C MET A 95 -3.46 -11.44 15.18
N THR A 96 -4.01 -12.65 15.27
CA THR A 96 -4.20 -13.55 14.10
C THR A 96 -5.62 -14.12 13.98
N ASP A 97 -6.48 -13.90 14.95
CA ASP A 97 -7.89 -14.29 14.85
C ASP A 97 -8.67 -13.20 14.09
N PRO A 98 -9.24 -13.50 12.91
CA PRO A 98 -9.90 -12.50 12.06
C PRO A 98 -11.15 -11.88 12.72
N VAL A 99 -11.81 -12.60 13.65
CA VAL A 99 -12.97 -12.09 14.37
C VAL A 99 -12.54 -11.08 15.43
N GLU A 100 -11.49 -11.39 16.18
CA GLU A 100 -10.93 -10.47 17.18
C GLU A 100 -10.31 -9.25 16.51
N ILE A 101 -9.61 -9.43 15.39
CA ILE A 101 -9.08 -8.31 14.58
C ILE A 101 -10.24 -7.40 14.10
N ALA A 102 -11.35 -7.98 13.65
CA ALA A 102 -12.51 -7.22 13.21
C ALA A 102 -13.17 -6.38 14.33
N LYS A 103 -13.11 -6.83 15.58
CA LYS A 103 -13.57 -6.05 16.74
C LYS A 103 -12.69 -4.82 17.00
N GLU A 104 -11.40 -4.96 16.72
CA GLU A 104 -10.38 -3.90 16.83
C GLU A 104 -10.27 -3.04 15.56
N GLY A 105 -11.07 -3.31 14.54
CA GLY A 105 -11.03 -2.63 13.25
C GLY A 105 -11.40 -1.14 13.33
N PHE A 106 -11.03 -0.41 12.30
CA PHE A 106 -11.20 1.04 12.22
C PHE A 106 -12.38 1.43 11.33
N ALA A 107 -12.87 2.67 11.46
CA ALA A 107 -14.08 3.19 10.83
C ALA A 107 -13.79 3.86 9.45
N PRO A 108 -14.05 3.18 8.30
CA PRO A 108 -13.79 3.76 6.98
C PRO A 108 -14.59 5.04 6.71
N HIS A 109 -15.81 5.11 7.21
CA HIS A 109 -16.72 6.22 6.96
C HIS A 109 -16.28 7.53 7.63
N PHE A 110 -15.46 7.46 8.68
CA PHE A 110 -14.81 8.64 9.24
C PHE A 110 -13.91 9.33 8.20
N ILE A 111 -13.10 8.56 7.48
CA ILE A 111 -12.26 9.10 6.41
C ILE A 111 -13.14 9.63 5.27
N TYR A 112 -14.18 8.87 4.86
CA TYR A 112 -15.07 9.28 3.78
C TYR A 112 -15.75 10.62 4.05
N LEU A 113 -16.21 10.87 5.26
CA LEU A 113 -16.81 12.14 5.67
C LEU A 113 -15.92 13.35 5.35
N HIS A 114 -14.61 13.21 5.50
CA HIS A 114 -13.65 14.29 5.34
C HIS A 114 -13.25 14.57 3.89
N ILE A 115 -13.52 13.61 2.98
CA ILE A 115 -13.03 13.66 1.59
C ILE A 115 -14.15 13.63 0.55
N LYS A 116 -15.38 13.30 0.94
CA LYS A 116 -16.53 13.30 0.03
C LYS A 116 -16.86 14.70 -0.46
N SER A 117 -17.42 14.81 -1.65
CA SER A 117 -17.98 16.07 -2.15
C SER A 117 -19.05 16.62 -1.19
N LYS A 118 -19.11 17.95 -1.04
CA LYS A 118 -20.10 18.62 -0.20
C LYS A 118 -21.54 18.29 -0.58
N ASN A 119 -21.79 17.97 -1.86
CA ASN A 119 -23.11 17.63 -2.38
C ASN A 119 -23.41 16.12 -2.36
N ASP A 120 -22.49 15.30 -1.86
CA ASP A 120 -22.69 13.85 -1.76
C ASP A 120 -23.43 13.48 -0.48
N ASN A 121 -24.76 13.62 -0.53
CA ASN A 121 -25.66 13.35 0.60
C ASN A 121 -26.03 11.86 0.73
N ASN A 122 -25.73 11.04 -0.29
CA ASN A 122 -26.07 9.61 -0.30
C ASN A 122 -24.83 8.70 -0.29
N CYS A 123 -23.64 9.29 -0.13
CA CYS A 123 -22.35 8.59 -0.07
C CYS A 123 -22.04 7.70 -1.30
N ARG A 124 -22.49 8.13 -2.47
CA ARG A 124 -22.27 7.43 -3.75
C ARG A 124 -21.27 8.15 -4.67
N GLY A 125 -20.81 9.34 -4.30
CA GLY A 125 -19.94 10.19 -5.12
C GLY A 125 -18.51 9.67 -5.30
N GLY A 126 -18.09 8.71 -4.48
CA GLY A 126 -16.74 8.19 -4.52
C GLY A 126 -15.72 9.12 -3.86
N SER A 127 -14.44 8.75 -3.97
CA SER A 127 -13.35 9.50 -3.36
C SER A 127 -12.00 9.26 -4.05
N ASN A 128 -11.08 10.19 -3.84
CA ASN A 128 -9.70 10.13 -4.29
C ASN A 128 -8.83 9.36 -3.27
N ILE A 129 -7.85 8.62 -3.75
CA ILE A 129 -6.94 7.83 -2.91
C ILE A 129 -6.04 8.72 -2.05
N ILE A 130 -5.52 9.81 -2.64
CA ILE A 130 -4.56 10.69 -1.98
C ILE A 130 -5.22 11.43 -0.84
N ASP A 131 -6.44 11.94 -1.07
CA ASP A 131 -7.22 12.59 -0.02
C ASP A 131 -7.47 11.65 1.16
N ALA A 132 -7.74 10.36 0.88
CA ALA A 132 -7.97 9.36 1.92
C ALA A 132 -6.71 9.08 2.74
N PHE A 133 -5.55 8.85 2.10
CA PHE A 133 -4.28 8.66 2.79
C PHE A 133 -3.83 9.92 3.53
N THR A 134 -3.95 11.09 2.91
CA THR A 134 -3.63 12.39 3.53
C THR A 134 -4.49 12.64 4.76
N THR A 135 -5.77 12.31 4.70
CA THR A 135 -6.67 12.43 5.85
C THR A 135 -6.26 11.45 6.96
N LEU A 136 -5.95 10.20 6.63
CA LEU A 136 -5.46 9.22 7.59
C LEU A 136 -4.12 9.64 8.23
N GLN A 137 -3.22 10.24 7.46
CA GLN A 137 -1.95 10.77 7.97
C GLN A 137 -2.17 11.96 8.90
N ASN A 138 -3.06 12.89 8.56
CA ASN A 138 -3.22 14.14 9.30
C ASN A 138 -4.17 14.01 10.49
N LYS A 139 -5.29 13.30 10.32
CA LYS A 139 -6.36 13.17 11.32
C LYS A 139 -6.39 11.83 12.04
N GLY A 140 -5.77 10.78 11.45
CA GLY A 140 -5.94 9.41 11.94
C GLY A 140 -7.34 8.88 11.65
N VAL A 141 -7.73 7.82 12.37
CA VAL A 141 -9.04 7.19 12.22
C VAL A 141 -9.49 6.54 13.54
N PRO A 142 -10.76 6.70 13.99
CA PRO A 142 -11.25 6.07 15.21
C PRO A 142 -11.52 4.57 14.97
N LYS A 143 -11.65 3.81 16.05
CA LYS A 143 -12.15 2.44 15.99
C LYS A 143 -13.57 2.42 15.45
N LEU A 144 -13.96 1.33 14.78
CA LEU A 144 -15.31 1.18 14.27
C LEU A 144 -16.36 1.20 15.41
N THR A 145 -16.01 0.70 16.57
CA THR A 145 -16.86 0.74 17.79
C THR A 145 -17.12 2.15 18.30
N ASP A 146 -16.25 3.11 18.00
CA ASP A 146 -16.40 4.52 18.39
C ASP A 146 -17.18 5.35 17.35
N TYR A 147 -17.26 4.88 16.10
CA TYR A 147 -17.89 5.62 15.02
C TYR A 147 -18.54 4.66 14.01
N LEU A 148 -19.87 4.53 14.09
CA LEU A 148 -20.68 3.54 13.36
C LEU A 148 -21.50 4.10 12.19
N ASP A 149 -21.47 5.41 11.96
CA ASP A 149 -22.26 6.04 10.89
C ASP A 149 -21.78 5.61 9.51
N GLU A 150 -22.64 4.93 8.74
CA GLU A 150 -22.30 4.36 7.43
C GLU A 150 -22.34 5.40 6.29
N CYS A 151 -23.11 6.47 6.45
CA CYS A 151 -23.15 7.59 5.49
C CYS A 151 -23.22 8.93 6.23
N PRO A 152 -22.12 9.35 6.86
CA PRO A 152 -22.10 10.50 7.75
C PRO A 152 -22.36 11.81 6.99
N GLN A 153 -23.24 12.63 7.56
CA GLN A 153 -23.57 13.95 7.05
C GLN A 153 -23.05 15.08 7.95
N GLN A 154 -22.76 14.77 9.19
CA GLN A 154 -22.29 15.72 10.18
C GLN A 154 -20.91 15.33 10.72
N LYS A 155 -20.15 16.34 11.11
CA LYS A 155 -18.86 16.09 11.79
C LYS A 155 -19.12 15.44 13.14
N PRO A 156 -18.29 14.46 13.53
CA PRO A 156 -18.39 13.85 14.86
C PRO A 156 -17.95 14.85 15.95
N ASP A 157 -18.24 14.48 17.20
CA ASP A 157 -17.79 15.23 18.36
C ASP A 157 -16.25 15.23 18.48
N GLU A 158 -15.70 16.23 19.16
CA GLU A 158 -14.24 16.40 19.32
C GLU A 158 -13.57 15.16 19.96
N SER A 159 -14.27 14.49 20.88
CA SER A 159 -13.79 13.25 21.51
C SER A 159 -13.47 12.13 20.50
N ILE A 160 -14.17 12.08 19.37
CA ILE A 160 -13.89 11.12 18.28
C ILE A 160 -12.60 11.50 17.55
N TYR A 161 -12.35 12.79 17.34
CA TYR A 161 -11.09 13.27 16.76
C TYR A 161 -9.89 12.96 17.67
N GLU A 162 -10.02 13.15 18.98
CA GLU A 162 -8.98 12.79 19.95
C GLU A 162 -8.64 11.30 19.91
N LYS A 163 -9.65 10.43 19.76
CA LYS A 163 -9.46 9.00 19.58
C LYS A 163 -8.78 8.68 18.23
N ALA A 164 -9.21 9.34 17.16
CA ALA A 164 -8.69 9.16 15.81
C ALA A 164 -7.18 9.51 15.72
N LEU A 165 -6.75 10.59 16.35
CA LEU A 165 -5.37 11.06 16.33
C LEU A 165 -4.35 10.02 16.81
N LYS A 166 -4.77 9.06 17.65
CA LYS A 166 -3.92 7.97 18.15
C LYS A 166 -3.52 6.96 17.06
N TYR A 167 -4.25 6.94 15.94
CA TYR A 167 -4.16 5.92 14.90
C TYR A 167 -3.83 6.52 13.53
N LYS A 168 -2.95 7.51 13.50
CA LYS A 168 -2.38 8.10 12.29
C LYS A 168 -1.37 7.16 11.67
N ILE A 169 -1.19 7.25 10.35
CA ILE A 169 0.00 6.74 9.67
C ILE A 169 1.07 7.84 9.61
N LYS A 170 2.33 7.49 9.38
CA LYS A 170 3.42 8.45 9.23
C LYS A 170 3.51 9.04 7.83
N GLY A 171 3.03 8.31 6.84
CA GLY A 171 3.01 8.71 5.45
C GLY A 171 2.50 7.59 4.55
N PHE A 172 2.67 7.77 3.27
CA PHE A 172 2.38 6.76 2.26
C PHE A 172 3.27 6.97 1.04
N ALA A 173 3.47 5.91 0.26
CA ALA A 173 4.30 5.96 -0.94
C ALA A 173 3.69 5.09 -2.04
N THR A 174 3.83 5.53 -3.29
CA THR A 174 3.51 4.69 -4.44
C THR A 174 4.65 3.70 -4.70
N LEU A 175 4.30 2.50 -5.17
CA LEU A 175 5.28 1.46 -5.49
C LEU A 175 5.84 1.59 -6.92
N PHE A 176 5.06 2.14 -7.84
CA PHE A 176 5.47 2.30 -9.23
C PHE A 176 4.83 3.52 -9.88
N SER A 177 5.46 4.05 -10.93
CA SER A 177 4.89 5.02 -11.85
C SER A 177 4.15 4.30 -12.98
N ARG A 178 3.20 4.97 -13.63
CA ARG A 178 2.35 4.35 -14.67
C ARG A 178 3.13 3.85 -15.89
N ASP A 179 4.22 4.50 -16.23
CA ASP A 179 5.11 4.21 -17.36
C ASP A 179 6.12 3.08 -17.10
N GLU A 180 6.22 2.58 -15.87
CA GLU A 180 7.12 1.47 -15.55
C GLU A 180 6.68 0.17 -16.24
N THR A 181 7.65 -0.71 -16.50
CA THR A 181 7.40 -2.01 -17.16
C THR A 181 6.53 -2.94 -16.31
N LYS A 182 5.79 -3.85 -16.96
CA LYS A 182 4.98 -4.86 -16.26
C LYS A 182 5.80 -5.66 -15.25
N SER A 183 7.02 -6.07 -15.63
CA SER A 183 7.93 -6.81 -14.76
C SER A 183 8.35 -5.99 -13.52
N PHE A 184 8.64 -4.70 -13.69
CA PHE A 184 8.96 -3.83 -12.57
C PHE A 184 7.76 -3.72 -11.61
N LYS A 185 6.56 -3.42 -12.13
CA LYS A 185 5.34 -3.31 -11.35
C LYS A 185 5.07 -4.59 -10.55
N LEU A 186 5.19 -5.76 -11.20
CA LEU A 186 5.04 -7.05 -10.54
C LEU A 186 6.02 -7.23 -9.38
N ASN A 187 7.30 -6.99 -9.63
CA ASN A 187 8.34 -7.23 -8.64
C ASN A 187 8.26 -6.29 -7.43
N VAL A 188 7.90 -5.00 -7.61
CA VAL A 188 7.77 -4.08 -6.48
C VAL A 188 6.56 -4.39 -5.60
N VAL A 189 5.45 -4.86 -6.20
CA VAL A 189 4.27 -5.31 -5.44
C VAL A 189 4.59 -6.59 -4.67
N LYS A 190 5.21 -7.58 -5.31
CA LYS A 190 5.68 -8.80 -4.61
C LYS A 190 6.64 -8.46 -3.48
N LYS A 191 7.59 -7.56 -3.72
CA LYS A 191 8.57 -7.14 -2.71
C LYS A 191 7.88 -6.50 -1.50
N ALA A 192 6.97 -5.57 -1.69
CA ALA A 192 6.24 -4.94 -0.58
C ALA A 192 5.44 -5.96 0.25
N LEU A 193 4.82 -6.95 -0.40
CA LEU A 193 4.12 -8.04 0.29
C LEU A 193 5.09 -8.99 1.03
N ALA A 194 6.25 -9.29 0.44
CA ALA A 194 7.30 -10.08 1.11
C ALA A 194 7.88 -9.37 2.34
N GLU A 195 7.86 -8.05 2.35
CA GLU A 195 8.21 -7.20 3.48
C GLU A 195 7.10 -7.13 4.55
N GLY A 196 5.95 -7.74 4.24
CA GLY A 196 4.79 -7.83 5.14
C GLY A 196 3.92 -6.57 5.14
N ASN A 197 3.91 -5.81 4.04
CA ASN A 197 3.07 -4.63 3.88
C ASN A 197 1.84 -4.94 3.02
N PRO A 198 0.61 -4.71 3.52
CA PRO A 198 -0.59 -4.72 2.69
C PRO A 198 -0.59 -3.52 1.75
N ILE A 199 -1.19 -3.66 0.57
CA ILE A 199 -1.13 -2.65 -0.48
C ILE A 199 -2.54 -2.23 -0.89
N MET A 200 -2.80 -0.92 -0.92
CA MET A 200 -3.98 -0.38 -1.59
C MET A 200 -3.74 -0.39 -3.09
N SER A 201 -4.67 -0.95 -3.85
CA SER A 201 -4.64 -0.89 -5.30
C SER A 201 -5.97 -0.40 -5.86
N GLY A 202 -5.90 0.46 -6.86
CA GLY A 202 -7.05 0.88 -7.65
C GLY A 202 -7.19 0.02 -8.89
N MET A 203 -8.41 -0.41 -9.20
CA MET A 203 -8.66 -1.24 -10.36
C MET A 203 -9.75 -0.70 -11.27
N PHE A 204 -9.64 -1.01 -12.56
CA PHE A 204 -10.72 -0.91 -13.52
C PHE A 204 -11.75 -2.00 -13.24
N CYS A 205 -12.94 -1.64 -12.77
CA CYS A 205 -13.95 -2.59 -12.34
C CYS A 205 -14.93 -2.92 -13.46
N VAL A 206 -14.94 -4.19 -13.88
CA VAL A 206 -15.81 -4.73 -14.93
C VAL A 206 -16.83 -5.70 -14.35
N PRO A 207 -17.95 -6.02 -15.07
CA PRO A 207 -19.05 -6.85 -14.54
C PRO A 207 -18.62 -8.22 -14.01
N SER A 208 -17.64 -8.89 -14.63
CA SER A 208 -17.17 -10.21 -14.17
C SER A 208 -16.59 -10.19 -12.74
N PHE A 209 -16.17 -9.02 -12.25
CA PHE A 209 -15.67 -8.87 -10.87
C PHE A 209 -16.78 -8.96 -9.82
N ASN A 210 -18.05 -8.83 -10.20
CA ASN A 210 -19.16 -8.90 -9.25
C ASN A 210 -19.33 -10.30 -8.62
N SER A 211 -18.95 -11.37 -9.33
CA SER A 211 -19.17 -12.75 -8.86
C SER A 211 -18.03 -13.71 -9.28
N PRO A 212 -16.77 -13.40 -8.96
CA PRO A 212 -15.63 -14.24 -9.33
C PRO A 212 -15.60 -15.51 -8.50
N LYS A 213 -15.00 -16.57 -9.05
CA LYS A 213 -14.79 -17.86 -8.34
C LYS A 213 -13.36 -18.34 -8.55
N GLY A 214 -12.74 -18.83 -7.49
CA GLY A 214 -11.38 -19.36 -7.51
C GLY A 214 -10.33 -18.29 -7.83
N VAL A 215 -10.09 -18.03 -9.09
CA VAL A 215 -9.26 -16.94 -9.61
C VAL A 215 -10.11 -16.05 -10.51
N TRP A 216 -9.98 -14.73 -10.36
CA TRP A 216 -10.67 -13.81 -11.25
C TRP A 216 -9.95 -13.73 -12.60
N GLN A 217 -10.69 -14.13 -13.63
CA GLN A 217 -10.28 -14.11 -15.03
C GLN A 217 -11.34 -13.36 -15.85
N PRO A 218 -11.16 -12.05 -16.04
CA PRO A 218 -12.13 -11.25 -16.80
C PRO A 218 -12.15 -11.64 -18.27
N THR A 219 -13.35 -11.62 -18.86
CA THR A 219 -13.54 -11.72 -20.31
C THR A 219 -13.55 -10.37 -20.97
N GLU A 220 -13.73 -9.32 -20.17
CA GLU A 220 -13.74 -7.94 -20.60
C GLU A 220 -12.32 -7.37 -20.63
N LEU A 221 -12.14 -6.28 -21.37
CA LEU A 221 -10.90 -5.52 -21.38
C LEU A 221 -10.95 -4.37 -20.33
N PRO A 222 -9.83 -3.93 -19.76
CA PRO A 222 -9.80 -2.83 -18.80
C PRO A 222 -10.49 -1.55 -19.31
N LYS A 223 -10.35 -1.25 -20.60
CA LYS A 223 -10.98 -0.08 -21.24
C LYS A 223 -12.51 -0.11 -21.28
N SER A 224 -13.14 -1.26 -21.05
CA SER A 224 -14.60 -1.38 -20.98
C SER A 224 -15.15 -1.10 -19.58
N ALA A 225 -14.29 -0.87 -18.59
CA ALA A 225 -14.72 -0.52 -17.24
C ALA A 225 -15.42 0.84 -17.23
N THR A 226 -16.54 0.91 -16.53
CA THR A 226 -17.34 2.13 -16.34
C THR A 226 -17.10 2.75 -14.97
N SER A 227 -16.31 2.11 -14.12
CA SER A 227 -16.04 2.57 -12.75
C SER A 227 -14.69 2.08 -12.24
N GLY A 228 -14.14 2.81 -11.28
CA GLY A 228 -12.99 2.39 -10.50
C GLY A 228 -13.40 1.77 -9.17
N HIS A 229 -12.56 0.87 -8.64
CA HIS A 229 -12.76 0.22 -7.34
C HIS A 229 -11.45 0.13 -6.57
N GLY A 230 -11.49 0.37 -5.27
CA GLY A 230 -10.35 0.24 -4.36
C GLY A 230 -10.34 -1.12 -3.68
N ILE A 231 -9.20 -1.81 -3.69
CA ILE A 231 -8.99 -3.13 -3.09
C ILE A 231 -7.72 -3.15 -2.24
N CYS A 232 -7.63 -4.14 -1.33
CA CYS A 232 -6.44 -4.38 -0.53
C CYS A 232 -5.74 -5.66 -0.99
N VAL A 233 -4.49 -5.56 -1.47
CA VAL A 233 -3.67 -6.73 -1.83
C VAL A 233 -2.98 -7.25 -0.58
N VAL A 234 -3.14 -8.53 -0.29
CA VAL A 234 -2.73 -9.14 0.99
C VAL A 234 -1.75 -10.30 0.85
N GLY A 235 -1.44 -10.72 -0.37
CA GLY A 235 -0.47 -11.79 -0.59
C GLY A 235 -0.23 -12.08 -2.06
N TYR A 236 0.75 -12.94 -2.31
CA TYR A 236 1.04 -13.51 -3.61
C TYR A 236 1.56 -14.95 -3.49
N ASP A 237 1.42 -15.72 -4.56
CA ASP A 237 1.98 -17.08 -4.67
C ASP A 237 2.32 -17.39 -6.12
N ASP A 238 3.59 -17.65 -6.40
CA ASP A 238 4.13 -17.95 -7.74
C ASP A 238 3.64 -19.30 -8.29
N ASN A 239 3.21 -20.21 -7.41
CA ASN A 239 2.75 -21.54 -7.79
C ASN A 239 1.22 -21.62 -7.98
N LYS A 240 0.49 -20.58 -7.57
CA LYS A 240 -0.95 -20.54 -7.65
C LYS A 240 -1.41 -19.90 -8.95
N TYR A 241 -2.22 -20.61 -9.73
CA TYR A 241 -2.80 -20.11 -11.00
C TYR A 241 -1.76 -19.58 -12.01
N GLY A 242 -0.52 -20.13 -11.98
CA GLY A 242 0.59 -19.64 -12.80
C GLY A 242 1.24 -18.34 -12.29
N GLY A 243 1.03 -18.01 -11.03
CA GLY A 243 1.44 -16.80 -10.33
C GLY A 243 0.27 -15.83 -10.16
N ALA A 244 -0.10 -15.56 -8.89
CA ALA A 244 -1.26 -14.73 -8.60
C ALA A 244 -1.09 -13.91 -7.30
N PHE A 245 -1.80 -12.78 -7.25
CA PHE A 245 -2.02 -11.99 -6.03
C PHE A 245 -3.33 -12.38 -5.36
N GLU A 246 -3.35 -12.39 -4.03
CA GLU A 246 -4.58 -12.50 -3.24
C GLU A 246 -5.02 -11.11 -2.81
N ILE A 247 -6.29 -10.79 -3.06
CA ILE A 247 -6.88 -9.51 -2.69
C ILE A 247 -8.01 -9.72 -1.68
N MET A 248 -8.14 -8.79 -0.74
CA MET A 248 -9.30 -8.64 0.14
C MET A 248 -10.19 -7.52 -0.40
N ASN A 249 -11.48 -7.82 -0.54
CA ASN A 249 -12.49 -6.88 -1.03
C ASN A 249 -13.38 -6.37 0.11
N SER A 250 -14.11 -5.31 -0.17
CA SER A 250 -15.06 -4.67 0.76
C SER A 250 -16.54 -4.94 0.42
N TRP A 251 -16.83 -6.11 -0.15
CA TRP A 251 -18.20 -6.52 -0.51
C TRP A 251 -18.74 -7.66 0.36
N GLY A 252 -18.12 -7.84 1.54
CA GLY A 252 -18.53 -8.83 2.53
C GLY A 252 -18.01 -10.24 2.27
N ASN A 253 -18.21 -11.13 3.23
CA ASN A 253 -17.69 -12.50 3.22
C ASN A 253 -18.44 -13.45 2.26
N LYS A 254 -19.57 -13.02 1.68
CA LYS A 254 -20.29 -13.81 0.66
C LYS A 254 -19.76 -13.60 -0.75
N TRP A 255 -18.93 -12.59 -0.96
CA TRP A 255 -18.29 -12.34 -2.24
C TRP A 255 -16.98 -13.13 -2.37
N GLY A 256 -16.70 -13.63 -3.57
CA GLY A 256 -15.49 -14.39 -3.86
C GLY A 256 -15.35 -15.65 -2.99
N ASN A 257 -14.17 -15.84 -2.40
CA ASN A 257 -13.89 -16.85 -1.39
C ASN A 257 -13.79 -16.18 -0.02
N GLU A 258 -14.90 -16.11 0.71
CA GLU A 258 -14.99 -15.46 2.03
C GLU A 258 -14.52 -14.01 2.05
N GLY A 259 -14.78 -13.26 0.98
CA GLY A 259 -14.36 -11.87 0.81
C GLY A 259 -12.99 -11.68 0.18
N PHE A 260 -12.32 -12.76 -0.21
CA PHE A 260 -11.04 -12.77 -0.92
C PHE A 260 -11.17 -13.34 -2.33
N ILE A 261 -10.22 -13.02 -3.19
CA ILE A 261 -10.09 -13.66 -4.51
C ILE A 261 -8.63 -13.61 -4.96
N TRP A 262 -8.23 -14.61 -5.74
CA TRP A 262 -6.95 -14.61 -6.44
C TRP A 262 -7.09 -13.90 -7.78
N VAL A 263 -6.05 -13.19 -8.18
CA VAL A 263 -5.97 -12.48 -9.46
C VAL A 263 -4.61 -12.82 -10.07
N SER A 264 -4.59 -13.39 -11.28
CA SER A 264 -3.32 -13.73 -11.94
C SER A 264 -2.45 -12.48 -12.12
N TYR A 265 -1.13 -12.64 -12.17
CA TYR A 265 -0.20 -11.51 -12.32
C TYR A 265 -0.50 -10.67 -13.56
N ASP A 266 -0.77 -11.30 -14.70
CA ASP A 266 -1.10 -10.58 -15.93
C ASP A 266 -2.40 -9.80 -15.80
N THR A 267 -3.45 -10.42 -15.27
CA THR A 267 -4.73 -9.75 -15.00
C THR A 267 -4.54 -8.60 -14.02
N PHE A 268 -3.77 -8.79 -12.94
CA PHE A 268 -3.50 -7.74 -11.97
C PHE A 268 -2.84 -6.53 -12.65
N ILE A 269 -1.76 -6.74 -13.40
CA ILE A 269 -1.01 -5.66 -14.05
C ILE A 269 -1.86 -4.94 -15.11
N ASP A 270 -2.75 -5.65 -15.81
CA ASP A 270 -3.59 -5.05 -16.85
C ASP A 270 -4.77 -4.25 -16.27
N PHE A 271 -5.34 -4.66 -15.14
CA PHE A 271 -6.51 -4.03 -14.55
C PHE A 271 -6.20 -3.07 -13.40
N MET A 272 -5.05 -3.22 -12.73
CA MET A 272 -4.65 -2.34 -11.62
C MET A 272 -3.79 -1.19 -12.13
N HIS A 273 -4.19 0.05 -11.84
CA HIS A 273 -3.50 1.24 -12.32
C HIS A 273 -2.65 1.95 -11.27
N CYS A 274 -2.75 1.55 -9.99
CA CYS A 274 -1.94 2.09 -8.91
C CYS A 274 -1.67 1.04 -7.83
N ALA A 275 -0.59 1.24 -7.07
CA ALA A 275 -0.29 0.47 -5.87
C ALA A 275 0.40 1.39 -4.85
N ILE A 276 -0.17 1.48 -3.65
CA ILE A 276 0.27 2.38 -2.60
C ILE A 276 0.36 1.61 -1.28
N GLU A 277 1.45 1.80 -0.55
CA GLU A 277 1.62 1.32 0.81
C GLU A 277 1.55 2.46 1.83
N ALA A 278 1.06 2.16 3.03
CA ALA A 278 1.17 3.05 4.17
C ALA A 278 2.55 2.94 4.81
N ILE A 279 3.07 4.05 5.31
CA ILE A 279 4.32 4.13 6.05
C ILE A 279 3.99 4.20 7.54
N GLU A 280 4.40 3.18 8.29
CA GLU A 280 4.33 3.17 9.75
C GLU A 280 5.73 3.00 10.35
N VAL A 281 6.01 3.79 11.38
CA VAL A 281 7.17 3.54 12.24
C VAL A 281 6.62 2.91 13.52
N PRO A 282 7.12 1.74 13.93
CA PRO A 282 6.65 1.09 15.15
C PRO A 282 6.72 2.03 16.34
N THR A 283 5.59 2.21 17.02
CA THR A 283 5.50 3.06 18.23
C THR A 283 6.09 2.37 19.47
N ASN A 284 6.32 1.07 19.40
CA ASN A 284 6.82 0.23 20.48
C ASN A 284 8.32 -0.09 20.33
N LEU A 285 9.12 0.89 19.93
CA LEU A 285 10.55 0.77 20.17
C LEU A 285 10.77 0.77 21.69
N PRO A 286 11.52 -0.22 22.25
CA PRO A 286 11.85 -0.21 23.67
C PRO A 286 12.41 1.15 24.04
N ASN A 287 11.96 1.75 25.13
CA ASN A 287 12.27 3.12 25.57
C ASN A 287 13.77 3.45 25.71
N ASN A 288 14.65 2.51 25.42
CA ASN A 288 16.10 2.62 25.57
C ASN A 288 16.89 2.44 24.26
N VAL A 289 16.26 2.41 23.09
CA VAL A 289 16.96 2.20 21.82
C VAL A 289 16.79 3.40 20.90
N ASN A 290 17.53 4.46 21.18
CA ASN A 290 17.88 5.50 20.20
C ASN A 290 18.99 5.03 19.23
N ASP A 291 19.21 3.74 19.13
CA ASP A 291 20.22 3.15 18.26
C ASP A 291 19.59 2.80 16.91
N LEU A 292 19.44 3.82 16.07
CA LEU A 292 19.23 3.60 14.65
C LEU A 292 20.49 2.93 14.11
N ALA A 293 20.44 1.60 13.98
CA ALA A 293 21.52 0.81 13.42
C ALA A 293 21.25 0.51 11.95
N GLY A 294 22.34 0.37 11.21
CA GLY A 294 22.30 -0.02 9.81
C GLY A 294 23.68 -0.32 9.28
N SER A 295 23.76 -0.81 8.08
CA SER A 295 25.01 -0.99 7.35
C SER A 295 25.01 -0.15 6.08
N PHE A 296 26.18 0.25 5.64
CA PHE A 296 26.34 0.89 4.34
C PHE A 296 27.55 0.30 3.59
N LYS A 297 27.48 0.34 2.28
CA LYS A 297 28.52 -0.08 1.37
C LYS A 297 28.65 0.93 0.23
N LEU A 298 29.87 1.29 -0.12
CA LEU A 298 30.14 2.12 -1.28
C LEU A 298 30.72 1.28 -2.40
N GLU A 299 30.21 1.45 -3.62
CA GLU A 299 30.69 0.78 -4.81
C GLU A 299 30.81 1.75 -5.98
N THR A 300 31.91 1.63 -6.73
CA THR A 300 32.09 2.36 -7.99
C THR A 300 31.15 1.80 -9.07
N SER A 301 31.01 2.53 -10.18
CA SER A 301 30.15 2.14 -11.31
C SER A 301 30.55 0.83 -11.99
N ASN A 302 31.78 0.34 -11.78
CA ASN A 302 32.26 -0.98 -12.22
C ASN A 302 32.17 -2.06 -11.13
N ASN A 303 31.38 -1.83 -10.08
CA ASN A 303 31.13 -2.72 -8.95
C ASN A 303 32.34 -3.01 -8.05
N ALA A 304 33.40 -2.20 -8.11
CA ALA A 304 34.50 -2.33 -7.16
C ALA A 304 34.11 -1.66 -5.83
N GLU A 305 34.37 -2.35 -4.72
CA GLU A 305 34.10 -1.82 -3.40
C GLU A 305 35.02 -0.64 -3.05
N MET A 306 34.44 0.41 -2.51
CA MET A 306 35.17 1.55 -1.95
C MET A 306 35.25 1.36 -0.43
N SER A 307 36.16 0.53 0.01
CA SER A 307 36.34 0.19 1.43
C SER A 307 36.70 1.44 2.27
N ALA A 308 36.15 1.50 3.49
CA ALA A 308 36.38 2.58 4.42
C ALA A 308 36.78 2.04 5.80
N ASN A 309 37.58 2.80 6.55
CA ASN A 309 37.92 2.53 7.94
C ASN A 309 37.18 3.49 8.87
N PHE A 310 36.75 2.96 10.01
CA PHE A 310 36.29 3.80 11.11
C PHE A 310 37.43 4.68 11.62
N VAL A 311 37.19 5.97 11.78
CA VAL A 311 38.19 6.94 12.23
C VAL A 311 37.92 7.38 13.68
N LYS A 312 36.68 7.82 13.95
CA LYS A 312 36.28 8.35 15.26
C LYS A 312 34.76 8.44 15.40
N LYS A 313 34.30 8.70 16.63
CA LYS A 313 32.94 9.20 16.88
C LYS A 313 32.94 10.72 17.08
N VAL A 314 31.88 11.37 16.58
CA VAL A 314 31.53 12.76 16.87
C VAL A 314 30.12 12.77 17.43
N GLY A 315 29.97 12.95 18.75
CA GLY A 315 28.71 12.63 19.43
C GLY A 315 28.37 11.17 19.29
N ASN A 316 27.18 10.87 18.78
CA ASN A 316 26.73 9.50 18.49
C ASN A 316 27.02 9.04 17.06
N VAL A 317 27.66 9.86 16.23
CA VAL A 317 27.89 9.58 14.80
C VAL A 317 29.28 9.00 14.59
N GLY A 318 29.36 7.86 13.90
CA GLY A 318 30.62 7.26 13.44
C GLY A 318 31.15 7.98 12.20
N VAL A 319 32.43 8.35 12.22
CA VAL A 319 33.12 8.92 11.06
C VAL A 319 33.98 7.83 10.43
N TYR A 320 33.81 7.63 9.13
CA TYR A 320 34.55 6.67 8.31
C TYR A 320 35.32 7.40 7.22
N GLN A 321 36.47 6.88 6.83
CA GLN A 321 37.28 7.41 5.73
C GLN A 321 37.61 6.28 4.76
N THR A 322 37.48 6.55 3.45
CA THR A 322 37.90 5.62 2.41
C THR A 322 39.36 5.26 2.55
N LYS A 323 39.73 4.00 2.36
CA LYS A 323 41.10 3.49 2.51
C LYS A 323 42.07 4.10 1.52
N GLN A 324 41.59 4.59 0.39
CA GLN A 324 42.37 5.21 -0.68
C GLN A 324 41.63 6.39 -1.27
N PRO A 325 42.35 7.37 -1.84
CA PRO A 325 41.73 8.44 -2.63
C PRO A 325 41.16 7.93 -3.94
N TYR A 326 40.19 8.63 -4.49
CA TYR A 326 39.58 8.36 -5.79
C TYR A 326 39.74 9.55 -6.72
N PHE A 327 39.82 9.30 -8.01
CA PHE A 327 39.97 10.35 -9.02
C PHE A 327 38.68 11.15 -9.21
N SER A 328 38.82 12.42 -9.58
CA SER A 328 37.73 13.25 -10.09
C SER A 328 36.98 12.53 -11.20
N GLY A 329 35.67 12.65 -11.23
CA GLY A 329 34.81 11.93 -12.17
C GLY A 329 34.47 10.49 -11.80
N THR A 330 35.05 9.93 -10.74
CA THR A 330 34.65 8.61 -10.22
C THR A 330 33.15 8.59 -9.94
N ARG A 331 32.46 7.60 -10.49
CA ARG A 331 31.03 7.38 -10.28
C ARG A 331 30.83 6.23 -9.29
N PHE A 332 29.98 6.46 -8.29
CA PHE A 332 29.75 5.47 -7.24
C PHE A 332 28.30 5.52 -6.73
N ARG A 333 27.91 4.48 -6.01
CA ARG A 333 26.66 4.38 -5.25
C ARG A 333 26.96 4.03 -3.81
N MET A 334 26.05 4.45 -2.94
CA MET A 334 25.96 3.94 -1.58
C MET A 334 24.77 2.97 -1.51
N TYR A 335 25.01 1.79 -0.93
CA TYR A 335 23.96 0.84 -0.55
C TYR A 335 23.78 0.94 0.95
N ILE A 336 22.55 1.12 1.39
CA ILE A 336 22.18 1.22 2.81
C ILE A 336 21.19 0.12 3.12
N THR A 337 21.40 -0.55 4.26
CA THR A 337 20.46 -1.50 4.85
C THR A 337 20.19 -1.08 6.29
N ASN A 338 18.92 -0.88 6.64
CA ASN A 338 18.51 -0.49 7.99
C ASN A 338 18.23 -1.72 8.87
N GLU A 339 18.49 -1.60 10.16
CA GLU A 339 18.12 -2.60 11.17
C GLU A 339 16.76 -2.32 11.82
N GLN A 340 16.23 -1.10 11.63
CA GLN A 340 14.94 -0.66 12.14
C GLN A 340 14.26 0.26 11.14
N PRO A 341 12.92 0.32 11.10
CA PRO A 341 12.20 1.29 10.29
C PRO A 341 12.67 2.71 10.58
N ALA A 342 12.99 3.46 9.52
CA ALA A 342 13.57 4.80 9.64
C ALA A 342 13.28 5.65 8.41
N PHE A 343 13.46 6.96 8.55
CA PHE A 343 13.61 7.87 7.42
C PHE A 343 15.09 8.11 7.19
N VAL A 344 15.56 7.90 5.97
CA VAL A 344 16.97 8.05 5.59
C VAL A 344 17.13 9.28 4.73
N TYR A 345 18.15 10.06 5.05
CA TYR A 345 18.60 11.20 4.24
C TYR A 345 20.09 11.08 4.04
N ALA A 346 20.57 11.36 2.82
CA ALA A 346 21.99 11.41 2.53
C ALA A 346 22.36 12.77 1.94
N LEU A 347 23.35 13.40 2.53
CA LEU A 347 23.86 14.69 2.14
C LEU A 347 25.33 14.57 1.75
N GLY A 348 25.74 15.27 0.70
CA GLY A 348 27.13 15.38 0.29
C GLY A 348 27.60 16.82 0.43
N SER A 349 28.82 17.02 0.91
CA SER A 349 29.45 18.35 0.99
C SER A 349 30.94 18.25 0.70
N ASP A 350 31.45 19.18 -0.07
CA ASP A 350 32.87 19.43 -0.16
C ASP A 350 33.29 20.66 0.68
N LEU A 351 34.49 20.61 1.25
CA LEU A 351 35.00 21.73 2.05
C LEU A 351 35.50 22.90 1.19
N ALA A 352 35.78 22.67 -0.08
CA ALA A 352 36.36 23.70 -0.95
C ALA A 352 35.30 24.74 -1.34
N THR A 353 34.09 24.26 -1.72
CA THR A 353 33.00 25.14 -2.13
C THR A 353 31.99 25.43 -1.02
N GLN A 354 32.02 24.67 0.09
CA GLN A 354 31.06 24.70 1.22
C GLN A 354 29.62 24.49 0.82
N LYS A 355 29.39 23.86 -0.38
CA LYS A 355 28.05 23.50 -0.85
C LYS A 355 27.62 22.17 -0.22
N VAL A 356 26.35 22.11 0.14
CA VAL A 356 25.69 20.88 0.59
C VAL A 356 24.72 20.46 -0.49
N ASN A 357 24.85 19.21 -0.94
CA ASN A 357 23.99 18.62 -1.96
C ASN A 357 23.17 17.49 -1.33
N VAL A 358 21.90 17.43 -1.64
CA VAL A 358 21.04 16.30 -1.25
C VAL A 358 21.31 15.17 -2.22
N ILE A 359 21.79 14.02 -1.69
CA ILE A 359 22.03 12.81 -2.46
C ILE A 359 20.77 11.95 -2.44
N PHE A 360 20.10 11.87 -1.26
CA PHE A 360 18.87 11.12 -1.10
C PHE A 360 17.95 11.77 -0.06
N PRO A 361 16.63 11.83 -0.29
CA PRO A 361 15.97 11.50 -1.57
C PRO A 361 16.48 12.41 -2.69
N PHE A 362 16.73 11.85 -3.89
CA PHE A 362 17.36 12.60 -4.98
C PHE A 362 16.40 13.61 -5.65
N ASN A 363 15.11 13.54 -5.34
CA ASN A 363 14.08 14.50 -5.69
C ASN A 363 12.90 14.39 -4.72
N GLU A 364 11.97 15.33 -4.78
CA GLU A 364 10.76 15.38 -3.95
C GLU A 364 9.77 14.22 -4.17
N ASN A 365 9.85 13.56 -5.32
CA ASN A 365 9.02 12.40 -5.66
C ASN A 365 9.61 11.06 -5.19
N THR A 366 10.65 11.09 -4.37
CA THR A 366 11.28 9.90 -3.78
C THR A 366 11.02 9.87 -2.28
N SER A 367 10.41 8.80 -1.79
CA SER A 367 10.17 8.62 -0.36
C SER A 367 11.47 8.28 0.37
N PRO A 368 11.81 8.98 1.46
CA PRO A 368 12.95 8.64 2.31
C PRO A 368 12.68 7.48 3.27
N ALA A 369 11.47 6.92 3.28
CA ALA A 369 11.07 5.92 4.26
C ALA A 369 11.61 4.53 3.94
N LEU A 370 12.20 3.89 4.94
CA LEU A 370 12.55 2.46 5.00
C LEU A 370 11.65 1.80 6.03
N ASN A 371 10.55 1.19 5.58
CA ASN A 371 9.40 0.82 6.43
C ASN A 371 9.60 -0.44 7.30
N TYR A 372 10.67 -1.21 7.09
CA TYR A 372 10.89 -2.48 7.80
C TYR A 372 12.38 -2.72 8.01
N LYS A 373 12.69 -3.63 8.93
CA LYS A 373 14.06 -4.08 9.19
C LYS A 373 14.64 -4.81 7.98
N GLY A 374 15.89 -4.52 7.66
CA GLY A 374 16.59 -5.15 6.55
C GLY A 374 16.19 -4.60 5.17
N ASN A 375 15.55 -3.43 5.13
CA ASN A 375 15.27 -2.76 3.86
C ASN A 375 16.58 -2.22 3.27
N SER A 376 16.89 -2.65 2.06
CA SER A 376 18.09 -2.21 1.35
C SER A 376 17.72 -1.33 0.18
N ILE A 377 18.43 -0.19 0.05
CA ILE A 377 18.27 0.76 -1.05
C ILE A 377 19.62 1.16 -1.62
N ALA A 378 19.63 1.59 -2.89
CA ALA A 378 20.76 2.22 -3.53
C ALA A 378 20.58 3.74 -3.57
N LEU A 379 21.59 4.50 -3.20
CA LEU A 379 21.60 5.96 -3.21
C LEU A 379 22.56 6.48 -4.30
N PRO A 380 22.15 7.42 -5.13
CA PRO A 380 20.85 8.10 -5.16
C PRO A 380 19.71 7.20 -5.66
N SER A 381 19.96 6.20 -6.49
CA SER A 381 19.02 5.16 -6.95
C SER A 381 19.76 4.04 -7.69
N GLU A 382 19.07 2.96 -8.05
CA GLU A 382 19.65 1.89 -8.90
C GLU A 382 20.04 2.36 -10.32
N LYS A 383 19.40 3.42 -10.82
CA LYS A 383 19.64 3.96 -12.17
C LYS A 383 20.70 5.07 -12.19
N HIS A 384 20.97 5.70 -11.05
CA HIS A 384 21.83 6.89 -10.97
C HIS A 384 23.07 6.64 -10.09
N PHE A 385 24.08 7.45 -10.29
CA PHE A 385 25.33 7.44 -9.52
C PHE A 385 25.61 8.84 -8.97
N VAL A 386 26.23 8.89 -7.82
CA VAL A 386 26.98 10.08 -7.38
C VAL A 386 28.25 10.15 -8.25
N ARG A 387 28.63 11.33 -8.66
CA ARG A 387 29.88 11.57 -9.39
C ARG A 387 30.73 12.55 -8.57
N MET A 388 31.98 12.18 -8.30
CA MET A 388 32.95 13.09 -7.74
C MET A 388 33.22 14.21 -8.73
N ASP A 389 33.26 15.45 -8.25
CA ASP A 389 33.51 16.61 -9.08
C ASP A 389 35.01 16.75 -9.47
N ASN A 390 35.38 17.88 -10.05
CA ASN A 390 36.74 18.13 -10.47
C ASN A 390 37.55 18.91 -9.40
N THR A 391 36.97 19.19 -8.23
CA THR A 391 37.63 19.91 -7.15
C THR A 391 38.46 18.92 -6.34
N ILE A 392 39.75 19.18 -6.24
CA ILE A 392 40.64 18.35 -5.41
C ILE A 392 40.44 18.71 -3.93
N GLY A 393 40.08 17.73 -3.13
CA GLY A 393 39.81 18.00 -1.70
C GLY A 393 39.30 16.79 -0.96
N LYS A 394 38.61 17.08 0.14
CA LYS A 394 37.88 16.08 0.94
C LYS A 394 36.38 16.32 0.77
N ASP A 395 35.69 15.28 0.33
CA ASP A 395 34.25 15.23 0.25
C ASP A 395 33.69 14.50 1.48
N TYR A 396 32.62 15.01 2.02
CA TYR A 396 31.92 14.43 3.15
C TYR A 396 30.55 13.95 2.71
N MET A 397 30.16 12.78 3.20
CA MET A 397 28.81 12.28 3.14
C MET A 397 28.26 12.02 4.54
N CYS A 398 27.04 12.44 4.77
CA CYS A 398 26.31 12.25 6.01
C CYS A 398 24.94 11.64 5.72
#